data_8033e47500901314b485d076b7418978
#
_entry.id   8033e47500901314b485d076b7418978
#
_cell.length_a   1.000
_cell.length_b   1.000
_cell.length_c   1.000
_cell.angle_alpha   90.00
_cell.angle_beta   90.00
_cell.angle_gamma   90.00
#
_symmetry.space_group_name_H-M   'P 1'
#
loop_
_entity.id
_entity.type
_entity.pdbx_description
1 polymer ?
#
loop_
_entity_poly.entity_id
_entity_poly.type
_entity_poly.pdbx_seq_one_letter_code
_entity_poly.pdbx_strand_id
1 'polypeptide(L)'
;MVAGAAAFLPAGTTLSIVIPAYNEAVGIHAVLSRVCGDYPDAEIIVVDDGSTDGTGDQLQGLPVRVLRHPYNKGNGASVKSGIRAARGDYVLLLDADGQQEPADIGKLLTHTGVYDLIVGARTKSSQQNRVRALGNGALERVASYLAGTRIPDLTSGFRVFRRAVILEFIHLLPNRYSYPTTSTLAFLKAGYNVTFVPIVANKRQGGKSGQKLLKNGVQFTLIILRMITLFSPMKIFAPIALVLFLFGTGYGAYTAVTEVHLTNSTVLLCVTSVIIFLMGLISEQIAALRFERVERVADLPRPRPDDHERDRDCDRPPE
;
A
#
# COMPACT_ATOMS: atom_id res chain seq x y z
N MET A 1 9.51 -27.17 -17.20
CA MET A 1 8.47 -27.32 -16.17
C MET A 1 8.24 -25.96 -15.56
N VAL A 2 7.03 -25.42 -15.69
CA VAL A 2 6.66 -24.16 -15.07
C VAL A 2 6.51 -24.44 -13.57
N ALA A 3 7.30 -23.80 -12.73
CA ALA A 3 7.19 -23.95 -11.29
C ALA A 3 5.96 -23.16 -10.84
N GLY A 4 4.88 -23.84 -10.48
CA GLY A 4 3.68 -23.22 -9.93
C GLY A 4 3.94 -22.44 -8.64
N ALA A 5 2.93 -21.73 -8.09
CA ALA A 5 3.06 -20.94 -6.87
C ALA A 5 3.59 -21.75 -5.68
N ALA A 6 3.19 -23.02 -5.58
CA ALA A 6 3.60 -23.93 -4.52
C ALA A 6 5.12 -24.12 -4.40
N ALA A 7 5.88 -23.90 -5.49
CA ALA A 7 7.34 -23.99 -5.45
C ALA A 7 8.04 -22.88 -4.66
N PHE A 8 7.36 -21.75 -4.46
CA PHE A 8 7.90 -20.55 -3.84
C PHE A 8 7.26 -20.20 -2.49
N LEU A 9 6.13 -20.83 -2.17
CA LEU A 9 5.37 -20.58 -0.96
C LEU A 9 5.81 -21.52 0.17
N PRO A 10 5.60 -21.14 1.44
CA PRO A 10 5.72 -22.05 2.57
C PRO A 10 4.80 -23.27 2.36
N ALA A 11 5.26 -24.44 2.81
CA ALA A 11 4.51 -25.68 2.63
C ALA A 11 3.07 -25.58 3.20
N GLY A 12 2.08 -26.04 2.43
CA GLY A 12 0.67 -26.04 2.83
C GLY A 12 -0.04 -24.68 2.72
N THR A 13 0.65 -23.61 2.23
CA THR A 13 0.00 -22.32 2.01
C THR A 13 -0.42 -22.12 0.55
N THR A 14 -1.43 -21.29 0.33
CA THR A 14 -2.09 -21.06 -0.95
C THR A 14 -1.99 -19.62 -1.41
N LEU A 15 -2.06 -19.39 -2.74
CA LEU A 15 -1.99 -18.07 -3.36
C LEU A 15 -3.30 -17.71 -4.04
N SER A 16 -3.76 -16.46 -3.82
CA SER A 16 -4.75 -15.81 -4.68
C SER A 16 -4.08 -14.65 -5.44
N ILE A 17 -4.25 -14.60 -6.75
CA ILE A 17 -3.78 -13.51 -7.61
C ILE A 17 -4.99 -12.65 -7.95
N VAL A 18 -4.97 -11.38 -7.52
CA VAL A 18 -6.05 -10.41 -7.75
C VAL A 18 -5.62 -9.41 -8.82
N ILE A 19 -6.40 -9.31 -9.87
CA ILE A 19 -6.14 -8.46 -11.04
C ILE A 19 -7.30 -7.48 -11.21
N PRO A 20 -7.16 -6.22 -10.75
CA PRO A 20 -8.13 -5.17 -11.04
C PRO A 20 -8.03 -4.76 -12.50
N ALA A 21 -9.17 -4.68 -13.19
CA ALA A 21 -9.24 -4.29 -14.60
C ALA A 21 -10.31 -3.22 -14.82
N TYR A 22 -10.00 -2.22 -15.66
CA TYR A 22 -10.95 -1.23 -16.15
C TYR A 22 -10.54 -0.73 -17.52
N ASN A 23 -11.29 -1.12 -18.55
CA ASN A 23 -11.02 -0.79 -19.95
C ASN A 23 -9.62 -1.23 -20.39
N GLU A 24 -9.34 -2.52 -20.23
CA GLU A 24 -8.05 -3.17 -20.56
C GLU A 24 -8.25 -4.31 -21.60
N ALA A 25 -9.27 -4.24 -22.45
CA ALA A 25 -9.61 -5.28 -23.44
C ALA A 25 -8.42 -5.69 -24.33
N VAL A 26 -7.51 -4.76 -24.64
CA VAL A 26 -6.38 -5.01 -25.56
C VAL A 26 -5.30 -5.92 -24.95
N GLY A 27 -5.05 -5.83 -23.63
CA GLY A 27 -3.90 -6.49 -22.99
C GLY A 27 -4.25 -7.60 -22.03
N ILE A 28 -5.46 -7.60 -21.48
CA ILE A 28 -5.83 -8.44 -20.34
C ILE A 28 -5.76 -9.94 -20.66
N HIS A 29 -6.17 -10.36 -21.86
CA HIS A 29 -6.14 -11.77 -22.24
C HIS A 29 -4.72 -12.33 -22.27
N ALA A 30 -3.74 -11.57 -22.81
CA ALA A 30 -2.35 -12.00 -22.86
C ALA A 30 -1.73 -12.12 -21.46
N VAL A 31 -2.03 -11.17 -20.56
CA VAL A 31 -1.59 -11.21 -19.17
C VAL A 31 -2.16 -12.43 -18.45
N LEU A 32 -3.47 -12.67 -18.57
CA LEU A 32 -4.15 -13.78 -17.90
C LEU A 32 -3.71 -15.13 -18.43
N SER A 33 -3.55 -15.28 -19.75
CA SER A 33 -3.08 -16.54 -20.34
C SER A 33 -1.70 -16.95 -19.80
N ARG A 34 -0.80 -15.98 -19.62
CA ARG A 34 0.51 -16.23 -19.00
C ARG A 34 0.40 -16.57 -17.51
N VAL A 35 -0.39 -15.79 -16.76
CA VAL A 35 -0.57 -16.02 -15.31
C VAL A 35 -1.21 -17.39 -15.06
N CYS A 36 -2.26 -17.77 -15.81
CA CYS A 36 -2.90 -19.08 -15.70
C CYS A 36 -1.94 -20.22 -16.07
N GLY A 37 -1.08 -20.01 -17.08
CA GLY A 37 -0.09 -21.01 -17.51
C GLY A 37 1.05 -21.15 -16.49
N ASP A 38 1.54 -20.05 -15.94
CA ASP A 38 2.67 -20.03 -15.02
C ASP A 38 2.28 -20.45 -13.58
N TYR A 39 1.03 -20.19 -13.17
CA TYR A 39 0.53 -20.43 -11.80
C TYR A 39 -0.82 -21.18 -11.80
N PRO A 40 -0.88 -22.42 -12.32
CA PRO A 40 -2.13 -23.19 -12.45
C PRO A 40 -2.74 -23.61 -11.09
N ASP A 41 -1.96 -23.58 -10.04
CA ASP A 41 -2.33 -23.91 -8.65
C ASP A 41 -2.84 -22.67 -7.86
N ALA A 42 -2.75 -21.47 -8.43
CA ALA A 42 -3.22 -20.24 -7.79
C ALA A 42 -4.69 -19.97 -8.09
N GLU A 43 -5.43 -19.41 -7.11
CA GLU A 43 -6.74 -18.81 -7.35
C GLU A 43 -6.56 -17.48 -8.10
N ILE A 44 -7.09 -17.34 -9.31
CA ILE A 44 -7.00 -16.11 -10.09
C ILE A 44 -8.34 -15.39 -10.05
N ILE A 45 -8.35 -14.15 -9.53
CA ILE A 45 -9.53 -13.30 -9.38
C ILE A 45 -9.36 -12.04 -10.21
N VAL A 46 -10.19 -11.88 -11.22
CA VAL A 46 -10.26 -10.63 -12.01
C VAL A 46 -11.41 -9.77 -11.49
N VAL A 47 -11.14 -8.52 -11.18
CA VAL A 47 -12.17 -7.57 -10.75
C VAL A 47 -12.38 -6.55 -11.86
N ASP A 48 -13.43 -6.74 -12.67
CA ASP A 48 -13.87 -5.81 -13.70
C ASP A 48 -14.63 -4.64 -13.06
N ASP A 49 -14.01 -3.46 -13.07
CA ASP A 49 -14.55 -2.24 -12.45
C ASP A 49 -15.56 -1.51 -13.34
N GLY A 50 -16.48 -2.26 -13.94
CA GLY A 50 -17.52 -1.72 -14.82
C GLY A 50 -16.98 -1.28 -16.16
N SER A 51 -16.15 -2.09 -16.83
CA SER A 51 -15.61 -1.82 -18.15
C SER A 51 -16.69 -1.74 -19.22
N THR A 52 -16.43 -0.90 -20.24
CA THR A 52 -17.34 -0.62 -21.37
C THR A 52 -16.70 -0.91 -22.74
N ASP A 53 -15.47 -1.41 -22.77
CA ASP A 53 -14.65 -1.64 -23.96
C ASP A 53 -14.60 -3.10 -24.43
N GLY A 54 -15.41 -4.00 -23.82
CA GLY A 54 -15.36 -5.44 -24.08
C GLY A 54 -14.31 -6.20 -23.23
N THR A 55 -13.71 -5.58 -22.20
CA THR A 55 -12.80 -6.27 -21.28
C THR A 55 -13.40 -7.57 -20.73
N GLY A 56 -14.69 -7.54 -20.34
CA GLY A 56 -15.40 -8.73 -19.81
C GLY A 56 -15.46 -9.89 -20.79
N ASP A 57 -15.55 -9.62 -22.10
CA ASP A 57 -15.61 -10.64 -23.14
C ASP A 57 -14.27 -11.38 -23.30
N GLN A 58 -13.17 -10.67 -23.06
CA GLN A 58 -11.82 -11.23 -23.10
C GLN A 58 -11.52 -12.21 -21.94
N LEU A 59 -12.38 -12.29 -20.93
CA LEU A 59 -12.24 -13.18 -19.78
C LEU A 59 -12.91 -14.55 -20.00
N GLN A 60 -13.71 -14.69 -21.05
CA GLN A 60 -14.43 -15.94 -21.34
C GLN A 60 -13.46 -17.07 -21.68
N GLY A 61 -13.75 -18.26 -21.15
CA GLY A 61 -12.94 -19.46 -21.40
C GLY A 61 -11.64 -19.55 -20.60
N LEU A 62 -11.28 -18.53 -19.84
CA LEU A 62 -10.11 -18.60 -18.94
C LEU A 62 -10.51 -19.16 -17.57
N PRO A 63 -9.61 -19.93 -16.90
CA PRO A 63 -9.87 -20.49 -15.57
C PRO A 63 -9.71 -19.41 -14.48
N VAL A 64 -10.50 -18.34 -14.56
CA VAL A 64 -10.46 -17.20 -13.65
C VAL A 64 -11.82 -16.94 -13.02
N ARG A 65 -11.82 -16.48 -11.78
CA ARG A 65 -13.02 -16.01 -11.11
C ARG A 65 -13.22 -14.53 -11.39
N VAL A 66 -14.31 -14.16 -12.04
CA VAL A 66 -14.63 -12.77 -12.38
C VAL A 66 -15.58 -12.17 -11.36
N LEU A 67 -15.21 -11.00 -10.83
CA LEU A 67 -16.08 -10.13 -10.03
C LEU A 67 -16.35 -8.86 -10.85
N ARG A 68 -17.62 -8.54 -11.13
CA ARG A 68 -17.97 -7.35 -11.91
C ARG A 68 -18.65 -6.31 -11.04
N HIS A 69 -18.13 -5.09 -11.07
CA HIS A 69 -18.80 -3.93 -10.48
C HIS A 69 -19.84 -3.36 -11.46
N PRO A 70 -20.97 -2.83 -10.96
CA PRO A 70 -22.01 -2.26 -11.83
C PRO A 70 -21.57 -0.95 -12.50
N TYR A 71 -20.55 -0.27 -11.97
CA TYR A 71 -19.95 0.96 -12.48
C TYR A 71 -18.53 1.11 -11.95
N ASN A 72 -17.74 2.02 -12.49
CA ASN A 72 -16.38 2.30 -12.05
C ASN A 72 -16.36 2.89 -10.63
N LYS A 73 -15.96 2.07 -9.66
CA LYS A 73 -15.78 2.43 -8.25
C LYS A 73 -14.37 2.91 -7.93
N GLY A 74 -13.43 2.65 -8.83
CA GLY A 74 -12.01 2.99 -8.73
C GLY A 74 -11.12 1.81 -8.33
N ASN A 75 -9.87 1.89 -8.77
CA ASN A 75 -8.89 0.79 -8.63
C ASN A 75 -8.78 0.25 -7.19
N GLY A 76 -8.72 1.14 -6.19
CA GLY A 76 -8.66 0.71 -4.78
C GLY A 76 -9.93 -0.03 -4.32
N ALA A 77 -11.11 0.27 -4.90
CA ALA A 77 -12.33 -0.47 -4.61
C ALA A 77 -12.26 -1.89 -5.22
N SER A 78 -11.72 -2.02 -6.43
CA SER A 78 -11.52 -3.30 -7.10
C SER A 78 -10.51 -4.17 -6.34
N VAL A 79 -9.39 -3.58 -5.90
CA VAL A 79 -8.43 -4.26 -5.03
C VAL A 79 -9.09 -4.77 -3.76
N LYS A 80 -9.90 -3.94 -3.08
CA LYS A 80 -10.61 -4.36 -1.85
C LYS A 80 -11.61 -5.48 -2.12
N SER A 81 -12.34 -5.44 -3.23
CA SER A 81 -13.28 -6.49 -3.61
C SER A 81 -12.55 -7.80 -3.87
N GLY A 82 -11.42 -7.76 -4.57
CA GLY A 82 -10.58 -8.92 -4.84
C GLY A 82 -9.98 -9.52 -3.58
N ILE A 83 -9.40 -8.72 -2.69
CA ILE A 83 -8.83 -9.17 -1.42
C ILE A 83 -9.90 -9.84 -0.53
N ARG A 84 -11.11 -9.30 -0.47
CA ARG A 84 -12.22 -9.91 0.29
C ARG A 84 -12.67 -11.24 -0.29
N ALA A 85 -12.64 -11.37 -1.61
CA ALA A 85 -13.05 -12.59 -2.32
C ALA A 85 -11.97 -13.65 -2.35
N ALA A 86 -10.71 -13.28 -2.17
CA ALA A 86 -9.55 -14.17 -2.13
C ALA A 86 -9.67 -15.18 -0.98
N ARG A 87 -9.24 -16.42 -1.24
CA ARG A 87 -9.24 -17.54 -0.28
C ARG A 87 -7.85 -17.97 0.13
N GLY A 88 -6.83 -17.65 -0.68
CA GLY A 88 -5.44 -18.01 -0.42
C GLY A 88 -4.88 -17.31 0.82
N ASP A 89 -3.87 -17.92 1.44
CA ASP A 89 -3.16 -17.39 2.61
C ASP A 89 -2.37 -16.13 2.25
N TYR A 90 -1.90 -16.07 1.00
CA TYR A 90 -1.26 -14.89 0.42
C TYR A 90 -2.09 -14.35 -0.73
N VAL A 91 -2.12 -13.01 -0.83
CA VAL A 91 -2.81 -12.30 -1.92
C VAL A 91 -1.78 -11.47 -2.67
N LEU A 92 -1.58 -11.80 -3.94
CA LEU A 92 -0.77 -11.03 -4.87
C LEU A 92 -1.67 -10.08 -5.66
N LEU A 93 -1.29 -8.82 -5.75
CA LEU A 93 -1.90 -7.85 -6.64
C LEU A 93 -1.05 -7.68 -7.90
N LEU A 94 -1.67 -7.80 -9.06
CA LEU A 94 -1.07 -7.63 -10.38
C LEU A 94 -1.95 -6.70 -11.22
N ASP A 95 -1.36 -5.65 -11.82
CA ASP A 95 -2.11 -4.76 -12.71
C ASP A 95 -2.36 -5.43 -14.08
N ALA A 96 -3.53 -5.20 -14.70
CA ALA A 96 -3.92 -5.77 -15.97
C ALA A 96 -3.21 -5.15 -17.19
N ASP A 97 -2.38 -4.11 -17.00
CA ASP A 97 -1.79 -3.30 -18.07
C ASP A 97 -0.49 -3.86 -18.68
N GLY A 98 -0.04 -5.02 -18.23
CA GLY A 98 1.14 -5.70 -18.73
C GLY A 98 2.48 -5.03 -18.38
N GLN A 99 2.49 -4.05 -17.46
CA GLN A 99 3.74 -3.42 -17.01
C GLN A 99 4.59 -4.34 -16.11
N GLN A 100 3.95 -5.27 -15.40
CA GLN A 100 4.63 -6.25 -14.56
C GLN A 100 4.75 -7.57 -15.30
N GLU A 101 5.93 -8.18 -15.23
CA GLU A 101 6.17 -9.51 -15.80
C GLU A 101 5.65 -10.59 -14.84
N PRO A 102 4.78 -11.53 -15.30
CA PRO A 102 4.37 -12.66 -14.47
C PRO A 102 5.56 -13.48 -13.92
N ALA A 103 6.68 -13.54 -14.64
CA ALA A 103 7.90 -14.19 -14.19
C ALA A 103 8.51 -13.55 -12.91
N ASP A 104 8.21 -12.28 -12.62
CA ASP A 104 8.67 -11.61 -11.40
C ASP A 104 7.84 -12.00 -10.16
N ILE A 105 6.67 -12.64 -10.34
CA ILE A 105 5.84 -13.15 -9.23
C ILE A 105 6.66 -14.07 -8.34
N GLY A 106 7.37 -15.03 -8.92
CA GLY A 106 8.22 -15.96 -8.16
C GLY A 106 9.23 -15.26 -7.27
N LYS A 107 9.83 -14.13 -7.75
CA LYS A 107 10.78 -13.34 -6.95
C LYS A 107 10.14 -12.75 -5.69
N LEU A 108 8.88 -12.35 -5.75
CA LEU A 108 8.18 -11.84 -4.58
C LEU A 108 7.81 -13.00 -3.63
N LEU A 109 7.32 -14.12 -4.19
CA LEU A 109 6.86 -15.27 -3.41
C LEU A 109 7.98 -15.92 -2.59
N THR A 110 9.25 -15.85 -3.00
CA THR A 110 10.38 -16.38 -2.21
C THR A 110 10.57 -15.68 -0.86
N HIS A 111 9.94 -14.52 -0.64
CA HIS A 111 10.00 -13.77 0.61
C HIS A 111 8.79 -14.01 1.52
N THR A 112 7.82 -14.84 1.08
CA THR A 112 6.68 -15.25 1.91
C THR A 112 7.15 -16.12 3.09
N GLY A 113 6.33 -16.20 4.14
CA GLY A 113 6.75 -16.87 5.39
C GLY A 113 7.51 -15.97 6.36
N VAL A 114 8.37 -15.06 5.86
CA VAL A 114 9.14 -14.11 6.67
C VAL A 114 8.49 -12.73 6.71
N TYR A 115 7.97 -12.27 5.57
CA TYR A 115 7.40 -10.94 5.42
C TYR A 115 5.89 -10.98 5.24
N ASP A 116 5.22 -10.03 5.86
CA ASP A 116 3.76 -9.89 5.81
C ASP A 116 3.32 -9.04 4.59
N LEU A 117 4.21 -8.17 4.10
CA LEU A 117 4.06 -7.40 2.88
C LEU A 117 5.36 -7.41 2.07
N ILE A 118 5.27 -7.87 0.83
CA ILE A 118 6.36 -7.85 -0.14
C ILE A 118 5.96 -6.92 -1.30
N VAL A 119 6.78 -5.89 -1.58
CA VAL A 119 6.50 -4.89 -2.61
C VAL A 119 7.50 -5.02 -3.73
N GLY A 120 7.05 -5.22 -4.96
CA GLY A 120 7.88 -5.12 -6.15
C GLY A 120 8.25 -3.66 -6.41
N ALA A 121 9.46 -3.25 -6.03
CA ALA A 121 9.93 -1.89 -6.16
C ALA A 121 10.56 -1.66 -7.54
N ARG A 122 10.04 -0.70 -8.30
CA ARG A 122 10.56 -0.35 -9.63
C ARG A 122 11.92 0.32 -9.51
N THR A 123 12.86 -0.12 -10.33
CA THR A 123 14.17 0.54 -10.41
C THR A 123 14.06 1.94 -11.00
N LYS A 124 14.89 2.89 -10.54
CA LYS A 124 14.85 4.30 -10.99
C LYS A 124 15.03 4.45 -12.50
N SER A 125 15.73 3.53 -13.14
CA SER A 125 15.93 3.50 -14.61
C SER A 125 14.64 3.25 -15.40
N SER A 126 13.62 2.63 -14.79
CA SER A 126 12.34 2.34 -15.45
C SER A 126 11.31 3.47 -15.33
N GLN A 127 11.59 4.55 -14.59
CA GLN A 127 10.70 5.69 -14.43
C GLN A 127 10.83 6.66 -15.61
N GLN A 128 9.93 6.57 -16.57
CA GLN A 128 9.99 7.29 -17.85
C GLN A 128 9.61 8.79 -17.81
N ASN A 129 9.12 9.33 -16.68
CA ASN A 129 8.65 10.72 -16.61
C ASN A 129 9.27 11.48 -15.43
N ARG A 130 10.14 12.47 -15.73
CA ARG A 130 10.87 13.28 -14.74
C ARG A 130 9.97 14.01 -13.74
N VAL A 131 8.83 14.52 -14.17
CA VAL A 131 7.86 15.21 -13.28
C VAL A 131 7.22 14.23 -12.30
N ARG A 132 6.92 13.00 -12.76
CA ARG A 132 6.46 11.92 -11.89
C ARG A 132 7.54 11.49 -10.89
N ALA A 133 8.78 11.40 -11.33
CA ALA A 133 9.90 11.03 -10.48
C ALA A 133 10.12 12.03 -9.34
N LEU A 134 9.99 13.34 -9.61
CA LEU A 134 10.07 14.39 -8.57
C LEU A 134 8.94 14.29 -7.56
N GLY A 135 7.68 14.14 -8.03
CA GLY A 135 6.51 14.01 -7.17
C GLY A 135 6.56 12.73 -6.32
N ASN A 136 6.93 11.60 -6.92
CA ASN A 136 7.11 10.35 -6.18
C ASN A 136 8.26 10.45 -5.18
N GLY A 137 9.38 11.09 -5.53
CA GLY A 137 10.51 11.29 -4.63
C GLY A 137 10.18 12.13 -3.40
N ALA A 138 9.34 13.16 -3.54
CA ALA A 138 8.85 13.93 -2.40
C ALA A 138 7.94 13.09 -1.49
N LEU A 139 7.01 12.33 -2.10
CA LEU A 139 6.11 11.42 -1.39
C LEU A 139 6.88 10.33 -0.63
N GLU A 140 7.89 9.72 -1.29
CA GLU A 140 8.76 8.71 -0.70
C GLU A 140 9.57 9.26 0.49
N ARG A 141 10.07 10.52 0.42
CA ARG A 141 10.77 11.17 1.53
C ARG A 141 9.85 11.41 2.72
N VAL A 142 8.66 11.96 2.48
CA VAL A 142 7.66 12.18 3.54
C VAL A 142 7.25 10.85 4.16
N ALA A 143 6.94 9.83 3.35
CA ALA A 143 6.57 8.52 3.83
C ALA A 143 7.70 7.85 4.63
N SER A 144 8.94 7.94 4.16
CA SER A 144 10.12 7.41 4.87
C SER A 144 10.34 8.11 6.20
N TYR A 145 10.15 9.43 6.26
CA TYR A 145 10.20 10.20 7.50
C TYR A 145 9.11 9.78 8.50
N LEU A 146 7.87 9.63 8.01
CA LEU A 146 6.74 9.20 8.84
C LEU A 146 6.91 7.77 9.38
N ALA A 147 7.38 6.86 8.53
CA ALA A 147 7.59 5.45 8.86
C ALA A 147 8.88 5.20 9.68
N GLY A 148 9.84 6.12 9.68
CA GLY A 148 11.14 5.94 10.31
C GLY A 148 12.05 4.93 9.58
N THR A 149 11.69 4.54 8.34
CA THR A 149 12.46 3.59 7.51
C THR A 149 12.44 4.02 6.04
N ARG A 150 13.47 3.62 5.28
CA ARG A 150 13.57 3.96 3.86
C ARG A 150 12.58 3.16 3.03
N ILE A 151 11.75 3.87 2.25
CA ILE A 151 10.77 3.29 1.32
C ILE A 151 11.22 3.59 -0.11
N PRO A 152 11.68 2.57 -0.88
CA PRO A 152 12.22 2.78 -2.23
C PRO A 152 11.14 3.06 -3.29
N ASP A 153 9.95 2.45 -3.19
CA ASP A 153 8.81 2.67 -4.08
C ASP A 153 7.50 2.56 -3.29
N LEU A 154 6.86 3.70 -3.10
CA LEU A 154 5.61 3.79 -2.34
C LEU A 154 4.36 3.53 -3.19
N THR A 155 4.49 3.63 -4.52
CA THR A 155 3.36 3.68 -5.45
C THR A 155 3.16 2.41 -6.27
N SER A 156 4.04 1.42 -6.15
CA SER A 156 3.92 0.15 -6.86
C SER A 156 2.66 -0.60 -6.47
N GLY A 157 1.85 -1.00 -7.46
CA GLY A 157 0.67 -1.87 -7.29
C GLY A 157 1.04 -3.35 -7.13
N PHE A 158 2.21 -3.75 -7.63
CA PHE A 158 2.69 -5.13 -7.62
C PHE A 158 3.21 -5.52 -6.24
N ARG A 159 2.43 -6.31 -5.51
CA ARG A 159 2.71 -6.64 -4.12
C ARG A 159 2.04 -7.92 -3.66
N VAL A 160 2.65 -8.58 -2.70
CA VAL A 160 2.11 -9.75 -2.00
C VAL A 160 1.78 -9.36 -0.57
N PHE A 161 0.59 -9.72 -0.12
CA PHE A 161 0.14 -9.55 1.25
C PHE A 161 -0.10 -10.89 1.91
N ARG A 162 0.22 -11.02 3.17
CA ARG A 162 -0.40 -12.03 4.02
C ARG A 162 -1.86 -11.66 4.20
N ARG A 163 -2.79 -12.54 3.72
CA ARG A 163 -4.22 -12.22 3.63
C ARG A 163 -4.84 -11.85 4.96
N ALA A 164 -4.54 -12.59 6.02
CA ALA A 164 -5.07 -12.29 7.34
C ALA A 164 -4.76 -10.85 7.77
N VAL A 165 -3.53 -10.40 7.54
CA VAL A 165 -3.06 -9.05 7.92
C VAL A 165 -3.72 -7.96 7.07
N ILE A 166 -3.76 -8.10 5.73
CA ILE A 166 -4.35 -7.03 4.89
C ILE A 166 -5.85 -6.84 5.14
N LEU A 167 -6.56 -7.89 5.53
CA LEU A 167 -7.99 -7.80 5.86
C LEU A 167 -8.26 -6.89 7.06
N GLU A 168 -7.34 -6.79 8.01
CA GLU A 168 -7.45 -5.86 9.14
C GLU A 168 -7.39 -4.40 8.69
N PHE A 169 -6.54 -4.10 7.69
CA PHE A 169 -6.35 -2.75 7.16
C PHE A 169 -7.27 -2.39 5.99
N ILE A 170 -8.11 -3.31 5.53
CA ILE A 170 -8.89 -3.10 4.30
C ILE A 170 -9.81 -1.89 4.38
N HIS A 171 -10.26 -1.54 5.58
CA HIS A 171 -11.11 -0.38 5.86
C HIS A 171 -10.36 0.96 5.70
N LEU A 172 -9.03 0.97 5.87
CA LEU A 172 -8.18 2.16 5.69
C LEU A 172 -7.88 2.44 4.22
N LEU A 173 -7.97 1.42 3.35
CA LEU A 173 -7.63 1.57 1.95
C LEU A 173 -8.62 2.49 1.22
N PRO A 174 -8.15 3.50 0.48
CA PRO A 174 -9.03 4.37 -0.32
C PRO A 174 -9.64 3.61 -1.50
N ASN A 175 -10.80 4.05 -1.98
CA ASN A 175 -11.48 3.41 -3.12
C ASN A 175 -10.81 3.71 -4.47
N ARG A 176 -10.13 4.83 -4.60
CA ARG A 176 -9.50 5.25 -5.86
C ARG A 176 -7.99 5.02 -5.82
N TYR A 177 -7.20 6.10 -5.83
CA TYR A 177 -5.75 6.03 -5.86
C TYR A 177 -5.16 5.98 -4.44
N SER A 178 -3.86 5.68 -4.37
CA SER A 178 -3.02 5.64 -3.16
C SER A 178 -3.26 4.48 -2.17
N TYR A 179 -4.00 3.42 -2.55
CA TYR A 179 -4.02 2.21 -1.73
C TYR A 179 -2.62 1.61 -1.50
N PRO A 180 -1.66 1.67 -2.47
CA PRO A 180 -0.32 1.18 -2.25
C PRO A 180 0.39 1.92 -1.13
N THR A 181 0.29 3.25 -1.12
CA THR A 181 0.84 4.12 -0.09
C THR A 181 0.25 3.81 1.28
N THR A 182 -1.08 3.74 1.34
CA THR A 182 -1.81 3.51 2.60
C THR A 182 -1.48 2.13 3.19
N SER A 183 -1.47 1.05 2.38
CA SER A 183 -1.14 -0.28 2.85
C SER A 183 0.30 -0.40 3.34
N THR A 184 1.29 0.16 2.62
CA THR A 184 2.69 0.14 3.06
C THR A 184 2.87 0.82 4.42
N LEU A 185 2.30 2.02 4.59
CA LEU A 185 2.42 2.75 5.84
C LEU A 185 1.65 2.09 6.99
N ALA A 186 0.48 1.49 6.70
CA ALA A 186 -0.30 0.77 7.69
C ALA A 186 0.49 -0.43 8.25
N PHE A 187 1.10 -1.24 7.39
CA PHE A 187 1.92 -2.38 7.80
C PHE A 187 3.13 -1.94 8.61
N LEU A 188 3.87 -0.92 8.15
CA LEU A 188 5.04 -0.40 8.87
C LEU A 188 4.67 0.20 10.23
N LYS A 189 3.58 0.97 10.31
CA LYS A 189 3.13 1.60 11.57
C LYS A 189 2.66 0.56 12.60
N ALA A 190 2.05 -0.52 12.15
CA ALA A 190 1.60 -1.62 13.00
C ALA A 190 2.70 -2.66 13.30
N GLY A 191 3.95 -2.42 12.91
CA GLY A 191 5.08 -3.28 13.25
C GLY A 191 5.17 -4.58 12.43
N TYR A 192 4.41 -4.72 11.33
CA TYR A 192 4.52 -5.88 10.45
C TYR A 192 5.80 -5.85 9.60
N ASN A 193 6.27 -7.03 9.20
CA ASN A 193 7.47 -7.16 8.39
C ASN A 193 7.19 -6.78 6.93
N VAL A 194 7.88 -5.76 6.43
CA VAL A 194 7.77 -5.27 5.04
C VAL A 194 9.10 -5.37 4.34
N THR A 195 9.11 -5.88 3.10
CA THR A 195 10.30 -5.88 2.25
C THR A 195 10.00 -5.33 0.85
N PHE A 196 11.06 -4.89 0.17
CA PHE A 196 11.00 -4.34 -1.18
C PHE A 196 11.94 -5.12 -2.09
N VAL A 197 11.37 -5.77 -3.11
CA VAL A 197 12.09 -6.59 -4.09
C VAL A 197 12.26 -5.77 -5.36
N PRO A 198 13.48 -5.53 -5.85
CA PRO A 198 13.67 -4.77 -7.09
C PRO A 198 13.11 -5.52 -8.30
N ILE A 199 12.29 -4.81 -9.09
CA ILE A 199 11.70 -5.30 -10.33
C ILE A 199 11.96 -4.31 -11.48
N VAL A 200 11.90 -4.82 -12.71
CA VAL A 200 11.94 -4.01 -13.93
C VAL A 200 10.52 -3.88 -14.47
N ALA A 201 10.01 -2.65 -14.51
CA ALA A 201 8.70 -2.40 -15.11
C ALA A 201 8.83 -2.20 -16.62
N ASN A 202 8.01 -2.93 -17.37
CA ASN A 202 7.91 -2.81 -18.83
C ASN A 202 7.09 -1.58 -19.25
N LYS A 203 7.17 -1.23 -20.54
CA LYS A 203 6.26 -0.25 -21.13
C LYS A 203 4.85 -0.82 -21.18
N ARG A 204 3.84 -0.01 -20.82
CA ARG A 204 2.44 -0.39 -20.91
C ARG A 204 2.06 -0.86 -22.31
N GLN A 205 1.37 -2.00 -22.40
CA GLN A 205 0.91 -2.60 -23.64
C GLN A 205 -0.54 -2.19 -23.94
N GLY A 206 -0.85 -0.90 -24.08
CA GLY A 206 -2.17 -0.41 -24.45
C GLY A 206 -2.84 0.47 -23.40
N GLY A 207 -4.03 1.00 -23.75
CA GLY A 207 -4.87 1.83 -22.88
C GLY A 207 -4.28 3.22 -22.53
N LYS A 208 -5.17 4.16 -22.21
CA LYS A 208 -4.75 5.46 -21.62
C LYS A 208 -4.60 5.28 -20.12
N SER A 209 -3.48 5.71 -19.56
CA SER A 209 -3.30 5.76 -18.10
C SER A 209 -4.51 6.48 -17.47
N GLY A 210 -5.33 5.75 -16.71
CA GLY A 210 -6.45 6.34 -15.95
C GLY A 210 -5.97 7.30 -14.85
N GLN A 211 -4.71 7.27 -14.56
CA GLN A 211 -4.02 8.29 -13.80
C GLN A 211 -3.77 9.51 -14.70
N LYS A 212 -4.79 10.37 -14.86
CA LYS A 212 -4.53 11.78 -15.15
C LYS A 212 -3.74 12.31 -13.96
N LEU A 213 -2.42 12.08 -14.03
CA LEU A 213 -1.52 12.47 -12.98
C LEU A 213 -1.70 13.95 -12.75
N LEU A 214 -2.22 14.24 -11.58
CA LEU A 214 -1.80 15.40 -10.82
C LEU A 214 -1.46 16.61 -11.71
N LYS A 215 -2.38 16.99 -12.57
CA LYS A 215 -2.33 18.35 -13.14
C LYS A 215 -2.46 19.42 -12.03
N ASN A 216 -2.85 19.00 -10.80
CA ASN A 216 -3.08 19.93 -9.71
C ASN A 216 -2.23 19.52 -8.50
N GLY A 217 -1.25 20.34 -8.13
CA GLY A 217 -0.47 20.20 -6.90
C GLY A 217 -1.33 20.00 -5.64
N VAL A 218 -2.58 20.50 -5.68
CA VAL A 218 -3.59 20.29 -4.65
C VAL A 218 -3.85 18.81 -4.33
N GLN A 219 -4.00 17.94 -5.35
CA GLN A 219 -4.24 16.50 -5.08
C GLN A 219 -3.05 15.84 -4.41
N PHE A 220 -1.83 16.25 -4.80
CA PHE A 220 -0.60 15.74 -4.19
C PHE A 220 -0.49 16.19 -2.72
N THR A 221 -0.77 17.47 -2.46
CA THR A 221 -0.81 18.01 -1.10
C THR A 221 -1.85 17.31 -0.24
N LEU A 222 -3.04 17.01 -0.78
CA LEU A 222 -4.09 16.27 -0.06
C LEU A 222 -3.67 14.83 0.27
N ILE A 223 -2.94 14.14 -0.62
CA ILE A 223 -2.40 12.80 -0.33
C ILE A 223 -1.38 12.88 0.82
N ILE A 224 -0.45 13.84 0.78
CA ILE A 224 0.53 14.05 1.84
C ILE A 224 -0.17 14.38 3.16
N LEU A 225 -1.11 15.33 3.15
CA LEU A 225 -1.86 15.72 4.35
C LEU A 225 -2.61 14.52 4.95
N ARG A 226 -3.26 13.72 4.10
CA ARG A 226 -3.93 12.49 4.52
C ARG A 226 -2.97 11.47 5.14
N MET A 227 -1.77 11.31 4.58
CA MET A 227 -0.74 10.44 5.15
C MET A 227 -0.33 10.91 6.54
N ILE A 228 -0.06 12.21 6.69
CA ILE A 228 0.34 12.81 7.96
C ILE A 228 -0.73 12.58 9.03
N THR A 229 -1.98 12.99 8.74
CA THR A 229 -3.08 12.90 9.70
C THR A 229 -3.47 11.46 10.04
N LEU A 230 -3.21 10.51 9.16
CA LEU A 230 -3.56 9.10 9.38
C LEU A 230 -2.49 8.34 10.16
N PHE A 231 -1.19 8.64 9.96
CA PHE A 231 -0.11 7.79 10.45
C PHE A 231 0.75 8.40 11.55
N SER A 232 1.04 9.70 11.52
CA SER A 232 1.91 10.32 12.53
C SER A 232 1.73 11.85 12.55
N PRO A 233 0.59 12.36 13.00
CA PRO A 233 0.31 13.79 12.99
C PRO A 233 1.29 14.60 13.83
N MET A 234 1.70 14.12 15.01
CA MET A 234 2.65 14.82 15.88
C MET A 234 3.99 15.12 15.24
N LYS A 235 4.49 14.26 14.33
CA LYS A 235 5.77 14.51 13.63
C LYS A 235 5.77 15.81 12.81
N ILE A 236 4.59 16.35 12.49
CA ILE A 236 4.47 17.61 11.74
C ILE A 236 3.89 18.74 12.59
N PHE A 237 2.85 18.45 13.39
CA PHE A 237 2.25 19.48 14.23
C PHE A 237 3.20 20.00 15.32
N ALA A 238 3.97 19.11 15.97
CA ALA A 238 4.88 19.51 17.05
C ALA A 238 6.01 20.47 16.60
N PRO A 239 6.76 20.22 15.51
CA PRO A 239 7.77 21.16 15.05
C PRO A 239 7.16 22.51 14.59
N ILE A 240 5.99 22.51 13.94
CA ILE A 240 5.31 23.76 13.57
C ILE A 240 4.92 24.57 14.81
N ALA A 241 4.32 23.91 15.80
CA ALA A 241 3.95 24.55 17.06
C ALA A 241 5.19 25.11 17.77
N LEU A 242 6.29 24.34 17.84
CA LEU A 242 7.54 24.78 18.46
C LEU A 242 8.12 26.03 17.77
N VAL A 243 8.17 26.03 16.44
CA VAL A 243 8.67 27.18 15.69
C VAL A 243 7.83 28.42 15.96
N LEU A 244 6.48 28.31 15.90
CA LEU A 244 5.59 29.42 16.20
C LEU A 244 5.73 29.91 17.65
N PHE A 245 5.91 28.99 18.60
CA PHE A 245 6.13 29.32 20.00
C PHE A 245 7.43 30.10 20.21
N LEU A 246 8.53 29.64 19.61
CA LEU A 246 9.82 30.30 19.68
C LEU A 246 9.81 31.69 19.02
N PHE A 247 9.14 31.83 17.87
CA PHE A 247 8.94 33.15 17.25
C PHE A 247 8.07 34.05 18.11
N GLY A 248 6.98 33.56 18.67
CA GLY A 248 6.08 34.32 19.54
C GLY A 248 6.79 34.83 20.81
N THR A 249 7.51 33.92 21.50
CA THR A 249 8.25 34.27 22.72
C THR A 249 9.45 35.18 22.42
N GLY A 250 10.19 34.94 21.33
CA GLY A 250 11.30 35.82 20.91
C GLY A 250 10.84 37.22 20.55
N TYR A 251 9.74 37.34 19.80
CA TYR A 251 9.14 38.63 19.48
C TYR A 251 8.59 39.32 20.71
N GLY A 252 7.97 38.59 21.64
CA GLY A 252 7.49 39.12 22.91
C GLY A 252 8.62 39.63 23.81
N ALA A 253 9.74 38.92 23.89
CA ALA A 253 10.92 39.40 24.62
C ALA A 253 11.49 40.66 23.99
N TYR A 254 11.57 40.75 22.67
CA TYR A 254 12.00 41.96 21.96
C TYR A 254 11.10 43.15 22.26
N THR A 255 9.77 43.00 22.14
CA THR A 255 8.83 44.11 22.39
C THR A 255 8.76 44.52 23.87
N ALA A 256 8.91 43.55 24.79
CA ALA A 256 8.98 43.84 26.21
C ALA A 256 10.20 44.71 26.60
N VAL A 257 11.32 44.53 25.90
CA VAL A 257 12.54 45.36 26.14
C VAL A 257 12.47 46.70 25.43
N THR A 258 11.91 46.76 24.21
CA THR A 258 11.93 48.00 23.39
C THR A 258 10.73 48.90 23.64
N GLU A 259 9.55 48.32 23.88
CA GLU A 259 8.27 49.04 23.94
C GLU A 259 7.61 48.92 25.32
N VAL A 260 8.22 48.20 26.27
CA VAL A 260 7.76 48.01 27.67
C VAL A 260 6.35 47.40 27.76
N HIS A 261 5.85 46.76 26.69
CA HIS A 261 4.58 46.06 26.70
C HIS A 261 4.59 44.81 25.76
N LEU A 262 3.71 43.88 26.05
CA LEU A 262 3.50 42.70 25.18
C LEU A 262 2.48 43.08 24.10
N THR A 263 2.84 42.82 22.84
CA THR A 263 1.97 43.09 21.70
C THR A 263 0.91 41.99 21.54
N ASN A 264 -0.25 42.33 20.97
CA ASN A 264 -1.30 41.40 20.62
C ASN A 264 -0.79 40.28 19.68
N SER A 265 0.20 40.60 18.83
CA SER A 265 0.84 39.64 17.93
C SER A 265 1.60 38.55 18.69
N THR A 266 2.28 38.87 19.79
CA THR A 266 2.95 37.91 20.67
C THR A 266 1.95 36.92 21.24
N VAL A 267 0.87 37.43 21.83
CA VAL A 267 -0.19 36.61 22.42
C VAL A 267 -0.83 35.69 21.36
N LEU A 268 -1.13 36.25 20.20
CA LEU A 268 -1.71 35.50 19.08
C LEU A 268 -0.80 34.36 18.65
N LEU A 269 0.50 34.59 18.46
CA LEU A 269 1.45 33.53 18.06
C LEU A 269 1.58 32.44 19.12
N CYS A 270 1.70 32.82 20.40
CA CYS A 270 1.81 31.87 21.49
C CYS A 270 0.53 31.01 21.64
N VAL A 271 -0.65 31.64 21.63
CA VAL A 271 -1.93 30.93 21.71
C VAL A 271 -2.13 30.00 20.51
N THR A 272 -1.83 30.49 19.30
CA THR A 272 -1.93 29.67 18.08
C THR A 272 -0.99 28.45 18.14
N SER A 273 0.23 28.62 18.67
CA SER A 273 1.18 27.51 18.81
C SER A 273 0.65 26.43 19.76
N VAL A 274 0.06 26.82 20.89
CA VAL A 274 -0.55 25.88 21.85
C VAL A 274 -1.73 25.16 21.21
N ILE A 275 -2.60 25.88 20.49
CA ILE A 275 -3.74 25.27 19.78
C ILE A 275 -3.26 24.22 18.76
N ILE A 276 -2.25 24.55 17.95
CA ILE A 276 -1.67 23.61 16.96
C ILE A 276 -1.10 22.37 17.66
N PHE A 277 -0.40 22.56 18.77
CA PHE A 277 0.14 21.44 19.56
C PHE A 277 -0.96 20.53 20.09
N LEU A 278 -2.00 21.10 20.71
CA LEU A 278 -3.14 20.33 21.23
C LEU A 278 -3.92 19.61 20.12
N MET A 279 -4.10 20.26 18.96
CA MET A 279 -4.70 19.58 17.78
C MET A 279 -3.83 18.40 17.30
N GLY A 280 -2.52 18.54 17.35
CA GLY A 280 -1.58 17.48 17.05
C GLY A 280 -1.74 16.29 18.00
N LEU A 281 -1.85 16.54 19.31
CA LEU A 281 -2.09 15.51 20.34
C LEU A 281 -3.41 14.78 20.11
N ILE A 282 -4.51 15.50 19.89
CA ILE A 282 -5.82 14.90 19.63
C ILE A 282 -5.77 14.04 18.36
N SER A 283 -5.14 14.54 17.29
CA SER A 283 -4.99 13.80 16.03
C SER A 283 -4.16 12.52 16.21
N GLU A 284 -3.11 12.56 17.05
CA GLU A 284 -2.29 11.38 17.37
C GLU A 284 -3.11 10.31 18.12
N GLN A 285 -3.94 10.72 19.10
CA GLN A 285 -4.83 9.80 19.81
C GLN A 285 -5.86 9.15 18.87
N ILE A 286 -6.43 9.93 17.96
CA ILE A 286 -7.36 9.39 16.94
C ILE A 286 -6.64 8.41 16.01
N ALA A 287 -5.40 8.70 15.63
CA ALA A 287 -4.59 7.79 14.80
C ALA A 287 -4.28 6.50 15.57
N ALA A 288 -3.88 6.58 16.85
CA ALA A 288 -3.58 5.44 17.69
C ALA A 288 -4.79 4.50 17.84
N LEU A 289 -5.97 5.05 18.14
CA LEU A 289 -7.22 4.26 18.27
C LEU A 289 -7.58 3.46 17.01
N ARG A 290 -7.19 3.93 15.82
CA ARG A 290 -7.41 3.21 14.56
C ARG A 290 -6.56 1.96 14.42
N PHE A 291 -5.39 1.94 15.06
CA PHE A 291 -4.42 0.85 14.98
C PHE A 291 -4.49 -0.10 16.18
N GLU A 292 -5.11 0.29 17.29
CA GLU A 292 -5.21 -0.53 18.51
C GLU A 292 -5.90 -1.90 18.28
N ARG A 293 -6.87 -1.97 17.35
CA ARG A 293 -7.51 -3.23 16.98
C ARG A 293 -6.58 -4.21 16.26
N VAL A 294 -5.52 -3.70 15.65
CA VAL A 294 -4.60 -4.46 14.79
C VAL A 294 -3.54 -5.17 15.64
N GLU A 295 -3.09 -4.58 16.73
CA GLU A 295 -2.07 -5.16 17.62
C GLU A 295 -2.48 -6.52 18.19
N ARG A 296 -3.78 -6.75 18.43
CA ARG A 296 -4.29 -8.03 19.00
C ARG A 296 -4.07 -9.24 18.10
N VAL A 297 -3.92 -9.07 16.79
CA VAL A 297 -3.70 -10.19 15.84
C VAL A 297 -2.20 -10.38 15.57
N ALA A 298 -1.37 -9.34 15.71
CA ALA A 298 0.08 -9.45 15.62
C ALA A 298 0.67 -10.36 16.70
N ASP A 299 0.01 -10.44 17.86
CA ASP A 299 0.43 -11.30 19.00
C ASP A 299 0.03 -12.77 18.85
N LEU A 300 -0.72 -13.15 17.82
CA LEU A 300 -0.99 -14.56 17.54
C LEU A 300 0.33 -15.27 17.17
N PRO A 301 0.64 -16.42 17.79
CA PRO A 301 1.87 -17.13 17.53
C PRO A 301 1.98 -17.43 16.04
N ARG A 302 3.06 -16.96 15.43
CA ARG A 302 3.36 -17.25 14.02
C ARG A 302 3.70 -18.74 13.96
N PRO A 303 3.08 -19.53 13.03
CA PRO A 303 3.53 -20.90 12.82
C PRO A 303 5.00 -20.84 12.44
N ARG A 304 5.85 -21.49 13.25
CA ARG A 304 7.28 -21.61 12.92
C ARG A 304 7.42 -22.53 11.71
N PRO A 305 8.39 -22.30 10.83
CA PRO A 305 8.67 -23.21 9.71
C PRO A 305 8.80 -24.67 10.16
N ASP A 306 9.25 -24.89 11.39
CA ASP A 306 9.50 -26.22 11.99
C ASP A 306 8.23 -26.91 12.54
N ASP A 307 7.12 -26.18 12.74
CA ASP A 307 5.88 -26.75 13.27
C ASP A 307 5.20 -27.68 12.24
N HIS A 308 5.45 -27.47 10.94
CA HIS A 308 4.94 -28.32 9.87
C HIS A 308 5.73 -29.62 9.66
N GLU A 309 6.94 -29.75 10.19
CA GLU A 309 7.67 -31.03 10.17
C GLU A 309 7.18 -31.98 11.27
N ARG A 310 6.75 -31.49 12.41
CA ARG A 310 6.25 -32.31 13.52
C ARG A 310 4.90 -32.95 13.23
N ASP A 311 4.01 -32.28 12.50
CA ASP A 311 2.71 -32.85 12.12
C ASP A 311 2.83 -34.00 11.09
N ARG A 312 3.89 -34.01 10.27
CA ARG A 312 4.12 -35.11 9.31
C ARG A 312 4.65 -36.39 9.93
N ASP A 313 5.28 -36.31 11.10
CA ASP A 313 5.77 -37.50 11.82
C ASP A 313 4.65 -38.18 12.63
N CYS A 314 3.56 -37.47 12.96
CA CYS A 314 2.40 -38.05 13.63
C CYS A 314 1.49 -38.90 12.72
N ASP A 315 1.55 -38.69 11.41
CA ASP A 315 0.70 -39.41 10.41
C ASP A 315 1.37 -40.63 9.77
N ARG A 316 2.55 -41.06 10.27
CA ARG A 316 3.11 -42.36 9.85
C ARG A 316 2.41 -43.49 10.59
N PRO A 317 1.80 -44.46 9.89
CA PRO A 317 1.29 -45.64 10.54
C PRO A 317 2.44 -46.44 11.18
N PRO A 318 2.23 -47.06 12.34
CA PRO A 318 3.26 -47.89 12.98
C PRO A 318 3.57 -49.07 12.06
N GLU A 319 4.87 -49.39 11.86
CA GLU A 319 5.37 -50.53 11.13
C GLU A 319 4.95 -51.87 11.81
#